data_69ab1a397f1d18931ea74dfeb12bf319
#
_entry.id   69ab1a397f1d18931ea74dfeb12bf319
#
_cell.length_a   1.000
_cell.length_b   1.000
_cell.length_c   1.000
_cell.angle_alpha   90.00
_cell.angle_beta   90.00
_cell.angle_gamma   90.00
#
_symmetry.space_group_name_H-M   'P 1'
#
loop_
_entity.id
_entity.type
_entity.pdbx_description
1 polymer ?
#
loop_
_entity_poly.entity_id
_entity_poly.type
_entity_poly.pdbx_seq_one_letter_code
_entity_poly.pdbx_strand_id
1 'polypeptide(L)'
;MNCFYIFSFCILHSEFLIYLMQLLFYFIIIIPSAIIHEYAHGWMADQLGDPTARYAGRLTLDPRSHIDKWGTLLMPLLLFFMTGGRFLFAYAKPVPYNPYNLKNQQWGPLLVAIAGPGANFLLALMFGLSIQFL
;
A
#
# COMPACT_ATOMS: atom_id res chain seq x y z
N MET A 1 18.34 29.73 33.49
CA MET A 1 17.34 29.89 32.41
C MET A 1 17.57 29.01 31.17
N ASN A 2 18.77 28.46 30.98
CA ASN A 2 19.11 27.72 29.74
C ASN A 2 18.77 26.21 29.75
N CYS A 3 18.64 25.57 30.91
CA CYS A 3 18.42 24.12 30.97
C CYS A 3 17.00 23.70 30.53
N PHE A 4 16.00 24.52 30.81
CA PHE A 4 14.61 24.26 30.42
C PHE A 4 14.39 24.37 28.91
N TYR A 5 15.03 25.33 28.25
CA TYR A 5 14.97 25.49 26.79
C TYR A 5 15.67 24.35 26.06
N ILE A 6 16.81 23.88 26.56
CA ILE A 6 17.56 22.76 26.00
C ILE A 6 16.75 21.48 26.15
N PHE A 7 16.12 21.27 27.31
CA PHE A 7 15.27 20.09 27.56
C PHE A 7 14.01 20.08 26.67
N SER A 8 13.32 21.22 26.53
CA SER A 8 12.17 21.35 25.60
C SER A 8 12.58 21.15 24.15
N PHE A 9 13.75 21.66 23.74
CA PHE A 9 14.27 21.47 22.39
C PHE A 9 14.62 20.00 22.11
N CYS A 10 15.24 19.30 23.07
CA CYS A 10 15.51 17.86 22.95
C CYS A 10 14.23 17.03 22.82
N ILE A 11 13.19 17.33 23.60
CA ILE A 11 11.91 16.61 23.52
C ILE A 11 11.25 16.84 22.16
N LEU A 12 11.14 18.09 21.71
CA LEU A 12 10.56 18.41 20.41
C LEU A 12 11.31 17.73 19.26
N HIS A 13 12.64 17.67 19.35
CA HIS A 13 13.46 17.01 18.34
C HIS A 13 13.29 15.48 18.34
N SER A 14 13.19 14.85 19.51
CA SER A 14 12.95 13.41 19.62
C SER A 14 11.57 13.02 19.11
N GLU A 15 10.53 13.79 19.40
CA GLU A 15 9.19 13.57 18.90
C GLU A 15 9.13 13.70 17.38
N PHE A 16 9.75 14.73 16.81
CA PHE A 16 9.83 14.91 15.36
C PHE A 16 10.52 13.72 14.67
N LEU A 17 11.62 13.21 15.21
CA LEU A 17 12.31 12.03 14.68
C LEU A 17 11.43 10.78 14.73
N ILE A 18 10.69 10.57 15.81
CA ILE A 18 9.75 9.45 15.95
C ILE A 18 8.66 9.53 14.87
N TYR A 19 8.05 10.71 14.67
CA TYR A 19 7.04 10.88 13.61
C TYR A 19 7.61 10.67 12.21
N LEU A 20 8.83 11.14 11.96
CA LEU A 20 9.50 10.93 10.68
C LEU A 20 9.79 9.43 10.42
N MET A 21 10.28 8.71 11.43
CA MET A 21 10.52 7.26 11.34
C MET A 21 9.21 6.49 11.12
N GLN A 22 8.13 6.88 11.79
CA GLN A 22 6.80 6.29 11.54
C GLN A 22 6.34 6.53 10.10
N LEU A 23 6.48 7.74 9.59
CA LEU A 23 6.12 8.09 8.21
C LEU A 23 6.89 7.24 7.20
N LEU A 24 8.22 7.13 7.37
CA LEU A 24 9.06 6.30 6.51
C LEU A 24 8.67 4.82 6.58
N PHE A 25 8.39 4.30 7.77
CA PHE A 25 7.94 2.93 7.97
C PHE A 25 6.62 2.66 7.24
N TYR A 26 5.65 3.57 7.33
CA TYR A 26 4.39 3.45 6.59
C TYR A 26 4.63 3.42 5.08
N PHE A 27 5.48 4.27 4.53
CA PHE A 27 5.78 4.25 3.10
C PHE A 27 6.47 2.95 2.67
N ILE A 28 7.43 2.46 3.46
CA ILE A 28 8.15 1.22 3.17
C ILE A 28 7.24 -0.01 3.18
N ILE A 29 6.20 -0.03 4.01
CA ILE A 29 5.28 -1.17 4.11
C ILE A 29 4.05 -0.99 3.23
N ILE A 30 3.40 0.19 3.28
CA ILE A 30 2.12 0.40 2.60
C ILE A 30 2.29 0.39 1.08
N ILE A 31 3.35 1.01 0.54
CA ILE A 31 3.52 1.08 -0.91
C ILE A 31 3.73 -0.30 -1.52
N PRO A 32 4.68 -1.14 -1.07
CA PRO A 32 4.82 -2.48 -1.62
C PRO A 32 3.59 -3.36 -1.41
N SER A 33 2.95 -3.26 -0.25
CA SER A 33 1.70 -3.98 0.06
C SER A 33 0.58 -3.61 -0.92
N ALA A 34 0.40 -2.32 -1.21
CA ALA A 34 -0.59 -1.84 -2.18
C ALA A 34 -0.27 -2.30 -3.60
N ILE A 35 1.00 -2.29 -4.01
CA ILE A 35 1.43 -2.76 -5.33
C ILE A 35 1.12 -4.25 -5.50
N ILE A 36 1.46 -5.07 -4.51
CA ILE A 36 1.21 -6.52 -4.54
C ILE A 36 -0.29 -6.81 -4.54
N HIS A 37 -1.06 -6.06 -3.76
CA HIS A 37 -2.52 -6.14 -3.72
C HIS A 37 -3.14 -5.87 -5.10
N GLU A 38 -2.78 -4.76 -5.75
CA GLU A 38 -3.27 -4.40 -7.07
C GLU A 38 -2.78 -5.38 -8.15
N TYR A 39 -1.51 -5.81 -8.08
CA TYR A 39 -0.98 -6.83 -8.96
C TYR A 39 -1.78 -8.13 -8.85
N ALA A 40 -2.12 -8.57 -7.65
CA ALA A 40 -2.88 -9.79 -7.41
C ALA A 40 -4.28 -9.74 -8.03
N HIS A 41 -4.97 -8.60 -7.95
CA HIS A 41 -6.24 -8.39 -8.65
C HIS A 41 -6.09 -8.57 -10.16
N GLY A 42 -5.11 -7.87 -10.77
CA GLY A 42 -4.86 -7.95 -12.21
C GLY A 42 -4.42 -9.33 -12.66
N TRP A 43 -3.55 -9.99 -11.88
CA TRP A 43 -3.09 -11.35 -12.16
C TRP A 43 -4.24 -12.35 -12.11
N MET A 44 -5.11 -12.28 -11.11
CA MET A 44 -6.28 -13.16 -11.00
C MET A 44 -7.24 -12.95 -12.17
N ALA A 45 -7.53 -11.70 -12.55
CA ALA A 45 -8.37 -11.39 -13.70
C ALA A 45 -7.80 -11.99 -14.98
N ASP A 46 -6.50 -11.88 -15.21
CA ASP A 46 -5.78 -12.43 -16.35
C ASP A 46 -5.86 -13.96 -16.40
N GLN A 47 -5.68 -14.66 -15.27
CA GLN A 47 -5.85 -16.13 -15.17
C GLN A 47 -7.29 -16.56 -15.47
N LEU A 48 -8.26 -15.76 -15.09
CA LEU A 48 -9.68 -16.02 -15.34
C LEU A 48 -10.16 -15.61 -16.74
N GLY A 49 -9.26 -15.09 -17.58
CA GLY A 49 -9.52 -14.83 -19.00
C GLY A 49 -9.66 -13.37 -19.40
N ASP A 50 -9.45 -12.43 -18.47
CA ASP A 50 -9.45 -11.00 -18.78
C ASP A 50 -8.02 -10.43 -18.90
N PRO A 51 -7.49 -10.23 -20.12
CA PRO A 51 -6.15 -9.70 -20.34
C PRO A 51 -6.05 -8.17 -20.22
N THR A 52 -7.09 -7.48 -19.76
CA THR A 52 -7.15 -6.00 -19.74
C THR A 52 -5.98 -5.40 -18.96
N ALA A 53 -5.66 -5.93 -17.77
CA ALA A 53 -4.54 -5.47 -16.96
C ALA A 53 -3.18 -5.65 -17.66
N ARG A 54 -3.02 -6.75 -18.38
CA ARG A 54 -1.81 -7.06 -19.17
C ARG A 54 -1.64 -6.07 -20.31
N TYR A 55 -2.67 -5.83 -21.10
CA TYR A 55 -2.63 -4.88 -22.22
C TYR A 55 -2.47 -3.43 -21.77
N ALA A 56 -2.98 -3.10 -20.60
CA ALA A 56 -2.76 -1.79 -19.99
C ALA A 56 -1.35 -1.59 -19.38
N GLY A 57 -0.46 -2.61 -19.45
CA GLY A 57 0.87 -2.56 -18.86
C GLY A 57 0.87 -2.47 -17.33
N ARG A 58 -0.25 -2.90 -16.69
CA ARG A 58 -0.45 -2.81 -15.24
C ARG A 58 -0.13 -4.10 -14.50
N LEU A 59 0.10 -5.20 -15.23
CA LEU A 59 0.48 -6.49 -14.65
C LEU A 59 2.00 -6.53 -14.41
N THR A 60 2.47 -5.68 -13.53
CA THR A 60 3.87 -5.49 -13.18
C THR A 60 4.00 -5.11 -11.71
N LEU A 61 5.14 -5.44 -11.10
CA LEU A 61 5.50 -4.99 -9.74
C LEU A 61 6.28 -3.65 -9.76
N ASP A 62 6.44 -3.01 -10.91
CA ASP A 62 7.07 -1.69 -10.99
C ASP A 62 6.20 -0.65 -10.26
N PRO A 63 6.72 -0.03 -9.19
CA PRO A 63 6.00 0.99 -8.43
C PRO A 63 5.47 2.13 -9.29
N ARG A 64 6.19 2.50 -10.34
CA ARG A 64 5.82 3.62 -11.23
C ARG A 64 4.45 3.43 -11.89
N SER A 65 4.08 2.18 -12.16
CA SER A 65 2.79 1.83 -12.76
C SER A 65 1.62 1.98 -11.79
N HIS A 66 1.86 1.89 -10.48
CA HIS A 66 0.85 1.86 -9.42
C HIS A 66 0.80 3.13 -8.59
N ILE A 67 1.84 3.97 -8.66
CA ILE A 67 1.88 5.24 -7.95
C ILE A 67 0.93 6.24 -8.61
N ASP A 68 -0.01 6.74 -7.83
CA ASP A 68 -0.81 7.91 -8.16
C ASP A 68 -0.26 9.12 -7.42
N LYS A 69 -0.01 10.22 -8.16
CA LYS A 69 0.56 11.44 -7.58
C LYS A 69 -0.31 12.02 -6.45
N TRP A 70 -1.62 11.87 -6.58
CA TRP A 70 -2.58 12.39 -5.60
C TRP A 70 -2.80 11.42 -4.45
N GLY A 71 -3.17 10.17 -4.75
CA GLY A 71 -3.57 9.19 -3.74
C GLY A 71 -2.41 8.54 -3.00
N THR A 72 -1.29 8.29 -3.69
CA THR A 72 -0.16 7.58 -3.10
C THR A 72 0.83 8.53 -2.43
N LEU A 73 0.99 9.77 -2.93
CA LEU A 73 1.98 10.72 -2.42
C LEU A 73 1.35 11.90 -1.69
N LEU A 74 0.45 12.63 -2.33
CA LEU A 74 -0.04 13.90 -1.77
C LEU A 74 -1.02 13.70 -0.62
N MET A 75 -1.95 12.76 -0.75
CA MET A 75 -2.96 12.51 0.31
C MET A 75 -2.35 12.08 1.65
N PRO A 76 -1.45 11.07 1.72
CA PRO A 76 -0.86 10.70 2.99
C PRO A 76 0.00 11.82 3.59
N LEU A 77 0.73 12.58 2.76
CA LEU A 77 1.53 13.70 3.23
C LEU A 77 0.65 14.81 3.83
N LEU A 78 -0.43 15.17 3.15
CA LEU A 78 -1.36 16.20 3.59
C LEU A 78 -2.07 15.78 4.89
N LEU A 79 -2.55 14.54 4.95
CA LEU A 79 -3.18 13.99 6.15
C LEU A 79 -2.20 13.90 7.33
N PHE A 80 -0.95 13.53 7.08
CA PHE A 80 0.08 13.50 8.10
C PHE A 80 0.27 14.88 8.75
N PHE A 81 0.42 15.93 7.95
CA PHE A 81 0.59 17.29 8.48
C PHE A 81 -0.69 17.83 9.14
N MET A 82 -1.87 17.58 8.56
CA MET A 82 -3.13 18.06 9.14
C MET A 82 -3.50 17.38 10.46
N THR A 83 -3.14 16.12 10.64
CA THR A 83 -3.49 15.33 11.83
C THR A 83 -2.37 15.23 12.86
N GLY A 84 -1.20 15.85 12.59
CA GLY A 84 -0.02 15.69 13.43
C GLY A 84 0.49 14.25 13.50
N GLY A 85 0.42 13.51 12.38
CA GLY A 85 0.88 12.14 12.28
C GLY A 85 -0.08 11.07 12.82
N ARG A 86 -1.28 11.45 13.27
CA ARG A 86 -2.25 10.53 13.89
C ARG A 86 -3.04 9.70 12.89
N PHE A 87 -3.18 10.18 11.66
CA PHE A 87 -3.95 9.50 10.62
C PHE A 87 -3.22 9.56 9.29
N LEU A 88 -3.09 8.40 8.65
CA LEU A 88 -2.49 8.24 7.33
C LEU A 88 -3.46 7.42 6.46
N PHE A 89 -3.73 7.92 5.26
CA PHE A 89 -4.47 7.20 4.25
C PHE A 89 -3.79 7.39 2.90
N ALA A 90 -3.52 6.29 2.21
CA ALA A 90 -2.97 6.27 0.87
C ALA A 90 -3.73 5.23 0.03
N TYR A 91 -3.83 5.48 -1.26
CA TYR A 91 -4.33 4.47 -2.20
C TYR A 91 -3.42 4.38 -3.43
N ALA A 92 -3.31 3.17 -3.96
CA ALA A 92 -2.64 2.92 -5.22
C ALA A 92 -3.60 3.15 -6.40
N LYS A 93 -3.06 3.42 -7.57
CA LYS A 93 -3.86 3.49 -8.79
C LYS A 93 -4.40 2.10 -9.12
N PRO A 94 -5.74 1.90 -9.14
CA PRO A 94 -6.32 0.58 -9.31
C PRO A 94 -5.97 -0.04 -10.65
N VAL A 95 -5.82 -1.36 -10.66
CA VAL A 95 -5.59 -2.14 -11.88
C VAL A 95 -6.92 -2.32 -12.62
N PRO A 96 -7.01 -1.94 -13.90
CA PRO A 96 -8.25 -2.10 -14.66
C PRO A 96 -8.52 -3.57 -14.96
N TYR A 97 -9.76 -4.01 -14.81
CA TYR A 97 -10.23 -5.29 -15.31
C TYR A 97 -11.64 -5.16 -15.88
N ASN A 98 -11.99 -6.04 -16.82
CA ASN A 98 -13.32 -6.09 -17.42
C ASN A 98 -14.05 -7.38 -16.98
N PRO A 99 -15.08 -7.28 -16.11
CA PRO A 99 -15.78 -8.46 -15.62
C PRO A 99 -16.42 -9.29 -16.74
N TYR A 100 -16.79 -8.67 -17.87
CA TYR A 100 -17.40 -9.37 -19.01
C TYR A 100 -16.44 -10.28 -19.78
N ASN A 101 -15.13 -10.10 -19.62
CA ASN A 101 -14.11 -10.97 -20.23
C ASN A 101 -13.83 -12.22 -19.39
N LEU A 102 -14.29 -12.28 -18.15
CA LEU A 102 -14.06 -13.41 -17.26
C LEU A 102 -14.81 -14.65 -17.75
N LYS A 103 -14.14 -15.80 -17.79
CA LYS A 103 -14.73 -17.09 -18.20
C LYS A 103 -15.91 -17.50 -17.33
N ASN A 104 -15.89 -17.16 -16.07
CA ASN A 104 -16.97 -17.39 -15.11
C ASN A 104 -17.46 -16.05 -14.57
N GLN A 105 -18.61 -15.62 -15.03
CA GLN A 105 -19.23 -14.34 -14.68
C GLN A 105 -19.80 -14.33 -13.26
N GLN A 106 -20.09 -15.49 -12.69
CA GLN A 106 -20.71 -15.62 -11.38
C GLN A 106 -19.68 -15.56 -10.25
N TRP A 107 -18.58 -16.30 -10.38
CA TRP A 107 -17.54 -16.42 -9.35
C TRP A 107 -16.27 -15.63 -9.68
N GLY A 108 -16.06 -15.31 -10.95
CA GLY A 108 -14.88 -14.58 -11.41
C GLY A 108 -14.66 -13.26 -10.69
N PRO A 109 -15.66 -12.36 -10.61
CA PRO A 109 -15.50 -11.09 -9.91
C PRO A 109 -15.17 -11.25 -8.41
N LEU A 110 -15.73 -12.28 -7.75
CA LEU A 110 -15.43 -12.58 -6.36
C LEU A 110 -13.98 -13.03 -6.19
N LEU A 111 -13.49 -13.93 -7.05
CA LEU A 111 -12.11 -14.41 -7.02
C LEU A 111 -11.12 -13.26 -7.26
N VAL A 112 -11.41 -12.39 -8.21
CA VAL A 112 -10.63 -11.17 -8.44
C VAL A 112 -10.63 -10.30 -7.19
N ALA A 113 -11.80 -10.07 -6.57
CA ALA A 113 -11.91 -9.23 -5.38
C ALA A 113 -11.15 -9.78 -4.17
N ILE A 114 -11.12 -11.10 -3.98
CA ILE A 114 -10.41 -11.73 -2.85
C ILE A 114 -8.90 -11.81 -3.09
N ALA A 115 -8.44 -11.78 -4.33
CA ALA A 115 -7.02 -11.96 -4.67
C ALA A 115 -6.12 -10.89 -4.01
N GLY A 116 -6.52 -9.64 -3.99
CA GLY A 116 -5.77 -8.55 -3.37
C GLY A 116 -5.59 -8.73 -1.86
N PRO A 117 -6.69 -8.78 -1.09
CA PRO A 117 -6.63 -9.03 0.36
C PRO A 117 -5.93 -10.35 0.69
N GLY A 118 -6.15 -11.41 -0.13
CA GLY A 118 -5.50 -12.70 0.03
C GLY A 118 -3.98 -12.64 -0.11
N ALA A 119 -3.47 -11.89 -1.09
CA ALA A 119 -2.03 -11.67 -1.27
C ALA A 119 -1.41 -10.95 -0.06
N ASN A 120 -2.06 -9.90 0.45
CA ASN A 120 -1.60 -9.19 1.63
C ASN A 120 -1.64 -10.06 2.90
N PHE A 121 -2.66 -10.90 3.05
CA PHE A 121 -2.74 -11.85 4.15
C PHE A 121 -1.59 -12.88 4.10
N LEU A 122 -1.29 -13.42 2.91
CA LEU A 122 -0.16 -14.34 2.73
C LEU A 122 1.17 -13.68 3.04
N LEU A 123 1.40 -12.44 2.62
CA LEU A 123 2.58 -11.67 2.98
C LEU A 123 2.71 -11.47 4.48
N ALA A 124 1.62 -11.06 5.15
CA ALA A 124 1.61 -10.86 6.60
C ALA A 124 1.91 -12.17 7.34
N LEU A 125 1.38 -13.29 6.87
CA LEU A 125 1.66 -14.60 7.41
C LEU A 125 3.14 -15.00 7.23
N MET A 126 3.69 -14.80 6.04
CA MET A 126 5.09 -15.10 5.74
C MET A 126 6.05 -14.30 6.64
N PHE A 127 5.83 -12.98 6.74
CA PHE A 127 6.66 -12.14 7.60
C PHE A 127 6.47 -12.45 9.07
N GLY A 128 5.24 -12.68 9.53
CA GLY A 128 4.94 -13.04 10.92
C GLY A 128 5.60 -14.35 11.34
N LEU A 129 5.58 -15.37 10.48
CA LEU A 129 6.28 -16.63 10.73
C LEU A 129 7.80 -16.44 10.69
N SER A 130 8.33 -15.64 9.77
CA SER A 130 9.78 -15.40 9.68
C SER A 130 10.34 -14.76 10.95
N ILE A 131 9.60 -13.87 11.59
CA ILE A 131 10.02 -13.23 12.86
C ILE A 131 10.09 -14.23 14.00
N GLN A 132 9.28 -15.28 13.98
CA GLN A 132 9.29 -16.33 15.02
C GLN A 132 10.54 -17.22 14.96
N PHE A 133 11.23 -17.27 13.81
CA PHE A 133 12.42 -18.12 13.60
C PHE A 133 13.75 -17.31 13.63
N LEU A 134 13.68 -15.99 13.81
CA LEU A 134 14.83 -15.08 13.99
C LEU A 134 15.10 -14.82 15.48
#